data_14cb49a9d0bf6efad793f5aec48aa978
#
_entry.id   14cb49a9d0bf6efad793f5aec48aa978
#
_cell.length_a   1.000
_cell.length_b   1.000
_cell.length_c   1.000
_cell.angle_alpha   90.00
_cell.angle_beta   90.00
_cell.angle_gamma   90.00
#
_symmetry.space_group_name_H-M   'P 1'
#
loop_
_entity.id
_entity.type
_entity.pdbx_description
1 polymer ?
#
loop_
_entity_poly.entity_id
_entity_poly.type
_entity_poly.pdbx_seq_one_letter_code
_entity_poly.pdbx_strand_id
1 'polypeptide(L)'
;MLVFWLLLLGIFTFIVVKRSVGGITRTPVWMLWIVMMLPAFTLAAWVAVNGAEEPAPTSLLLALFIACPILYWMLLQWGRLPSPNPPPSESGGTPDQAPSPPAKPALRPIDKEEEATLHRCFPWTVYYLKNIEYRPQAMICRGTLRASPTEAYETVRANVRNNFGERFLVVFQESLSGQPVFALVPNPKAQAKGRQPKQLARPGLALGLVLVTLFTTTAAGAYLGGITEVQLQETPELFFQGLPYALALIAILGCHEMGHYLAARRYNMDVTLPYFIPVPIFLGTFGAFIQIKSPLPNRRALFDVGIAGPLAGLVVTIPLLLWGLSISEVVPMAAEGASLLSFETLDPTASLLLALFSKLVMGALIGTDQAIALHPVAIAGYLGLVVTALNLMPVGQLDGGHIVHAMYGQRTGAVIGQVARLLVLLLVFVHLELLIWAVLLFFIPAVDEPALNDVSELDDRRDMLGLLALTLLVLIIVPAPGILARVLF
;
A
#
# COMPACT_ATOMS: atom_id res chain seq x y z
N MET A 1 -6.80 -32.11 2.52
CA MET A 1 -6.41 -30.74 2.89
C MET A 1 -6.31 -29.82 1.66
N LEU A 2 -5.52 -30.15 0.63
CA LEU A 2 -5.34 -29.30 -0.59
C LEU A 2 -6.66 -28.88 -1.24
N VAL A 3 -7.59 -29.82 -1.47
CA VAL A 3 -8.90 -29.56 -2.12
C VAL A 3 -9.75 -28.57 -1.32
N PHE A 4 -9.73 -28.66 0.00
CA PHE A 4 -10.45 -27.74 0.90
C PHE A 4 -9.93 -26.30 0.74
N TRP A 5 -8.61 -26.13 0.73
CA TRP A 5 -7.98 -24.81 0.57
C TRP A 5 -8.22 -24.23 -0.83
N LEU A 6 -8.19 -25.06 -1.88
CA LEU A 6 -8.53 -24.63 -3.24
C LEU A 6 -9.98 -24.16 -3.36
N LEU A 7 -10.92 -24.86 -2.72
CA LEU A 7 -12.33 -24.46 -2.71
C LEU A 7 -12.52 -23.14 -1.98
N LEU A 8 -11.89 -22.98 -0.82
CA LEU A 8 -11.98 -21.75 -0.03
C LEU A 8 -11.37 -20.55 -0.79
N LEU A 9 -10.19 -20.72 -1.37
CA LEU A 9 -9.53 -19.73 -2.23
C LEU A 9 -10.40 -19.42 -3.46
N GLY A 10 -10.98 -20.44 -4.07
CA GLY A 10 -11.86 -20.29 -5.23
C GLY A 10 -13.12 -19.48 -4.93
N ILE A 11 -13.79 -19.75 -3.82
CA ILE A 11 -14.97 -18.99 -3.40
C ILE A 11 -14.58 -17.53 -3.08
N PHE A 12 -13.51 -17.34 -2.34
CA PHE A 12 -13.02 -16.01 -1.98
C PHE A 12 -12.68 -15.17 -3.21
N THR A 13 -11.86 -15.71 -4.11
CA THR A 13 -11.46 -15.04 -5.35
C THR A 13 -12.64 -14.78 -6.27
N PHE A 14 -13.62 -15.69 -6.35
CA PHE A 14 -14.85 -15.46 -7.12
C PHE A 14 -15.65 -14.25 -6.59
N ILE A 15 -15.80 -14.15 -5.27
CA ILE A 15 -16.50 -13.00 -4.64
C ILE A 15 -15.76 -11.69 -4.92
N VAL A 16 -14.42 -11.71 -4.82
CA VAL A 16 -13.57 -10.53 -5.08
C VAL A 16 -13.71 -10.10 -6.55
N VAL A 17 -13.53 -11.01 -7.50
CA VAL A 17 -13.65 -10.71 -8.95
C VAL A 17 -15.05 -10.19 -9.26
N LYS A 18 -16.11 -10.85 -8.76
CA LYS A 18 -17.50 -10.41 -8.97
C LYS A 18 -17.76 -8.99 -8.47
N ARG A 19 -17.18 -8.62 -7.32
CA ARG A 19 -17.33 -7.26 -6.76
C ARG A 19 -16.51 -6.22 -7.51
N SER A 20 -15.29 -6.58 -7.94
CA SER A 20 -14.36 -5.65 -8.58
C SER A 20 -14.72 -5.36 -10.04
N VAL A 21 -15.29 -6.33 -10.75
CA VAL A 21 -15.49 -6.27 -12.21
C VAL A 21 -16.97 -6.09 -12.59
N GLY A 22 -17.89 -6.27 -11.63
CA GLY A 22 -19.33 -6.11 -11.85
C GLY A 22 -19.67 -4.68 -12.32
N GLY A 23 -20.06 -4.54 -13.59
CA GLY A 23 -20.42 -3.25 -14.21
C GLY A 23 -19.30 -2.57 -15.02
N ILE A 24 -18.09 -3.10 -15.05
CA ILE A 24 -16.93 -2.53 -15.79
C ILE A 24 -16.74 -3.21 -17.15
N THR A 25 -17.05 -4.52 -17.24
CA THR A 25 -16.86 -5.30 -18.45
C THR A 25 -18.06 -6.22 -18.76
N ARG A 26 -18.24 -6.55 -20.05
CA ARG A 26 -19.16 -7.59 -20.52
C ARG A 26 -18.56 -9.00 -20.41
N THR A 27 -17.27 -9.11 -20.14
CA THR A 27 -16.62 -10.41 -20.00
C THR A 27 -17.25 -11.17 -18.84
N PRO A 28 -17.65 -12.43 -19.02
CA PRO A 28 -18.25 -13.22 -17.94
C PRO A 28 -17.30 -13.36 -16.75
N VAL A 29 -17.80 -13.11 -15.55
CA VAL A 29 -17.03 -13.14 -14.30
C VAL A 29 -16.28 -14.46 -14.11
N TRP A 30 -16.89 -15.59 -14.52
CA TRP A 30 -16.28 -16.91 -14.39
C TRP A 30 -15.00 -17.07 -15.25
N MET A 31 -14.92 -16.44 -16.43
CA MET A 31 -13.70 -16.46 -17.26
C MET A 31 -12.54 -15.75 -16.58
N LEU A 32 -12.79 -14.56 -16.03
CA LEU A 32 -11.80 -13.79 -15.28
C LEU A 32 -11.36 -14.54 -14.01
N TRP A 33 -12.31 -15.20 -13.36
CA TRP A 33 -12.03 -16.03 -12.20
C TRP A 33 -11.16 -17.25 -12.53
N ILE A 34 -11.43 -17.96 -13.62
CA ILE A 34 -10.59 -19.09 -14.05
C ILE A 34 -9.16 -18.65 -14.30
N VAL A 35 -8.95 -17.51 -15.00
CA VAL A 35 -7.61 -17.00 -15.26
C VAL A 35 -6.89 -16.64 -13.96
N MET A 36 -7.60 -16.06 -12.99
CA MET A 36 -7.05 -15.73 -11.69
C MET A 36 -6.70 -16.97 -10.86
N MET A 37 -7.46 -18.05 -10.99
CA MET A 37 -7.24 -19.33 -10.31
C MET A 37 -6.24 -20.26 -11.03
N LEU A 38 -5.85 -19.94 -12.25
CA LEU A 38 -4.97 -20.79 -13.06
C LEU A 38 -3.65 -21.14 -12.36
N PRO A 39 -2.94 -20.22 -11.69
CA PRO A 39 -1.73 -20.56 -10.94
C PRO A 39 -1.98 -21.58 -9.82
N ALA A 40 -3.09 -21.41 -9.07
CA ALA A 40 -3.44 -22.32 -8.00
C ALA A 40 -3.82 -23.72 -8.50
N PHE A 41 -4.55 -23.79 -9.62
CA PHE A 41 -4.90 -25.07 -10.24
C PHE A 41 -3.68 -25.81 -10.82
N THR A 42 -2.75 -25.08 -11.46
CA THR A 42 -1.53 -25.68 -12.01
C THR A 42 -0.59 -26.16 -10.92
N LEU A 43 -0.43 -25.40 -9.82
CA LEU A 43 0.34 -25.86 -8.66
C LEU A 43 -0.29 -27.09 -8.00
N ALA A 44 -1.61 -27.10 -7.82
CA ALA A 44 -2.31 -28.25 -7.28
C ALA A 44 -2.19 -29.49 -8.16
N ALA A 45 -2.26 -29.31 -9.49
CA ALA A 45 -2.05 -30.40 -10.46
C ALA A 45 -0.59 -30.90 -10.42
N TRP A 46 0.38 -29.98 -10.31
CA TRP A 46 1.80 -30.35 -10.16
C TRP A 46 2.01 -31.24 -8.93
N VAL A 47 1.53 -30.78 -7.77
CA VAL A 47 1.64 -31.53 -6.50
C VAL A 47 0.92 -32.89 -6.59
N ALA A 48 -0.22 -32.95 -7.27
CA ALA A 48 -0.95 -34.21 -7.45
C ALA A 48 -0.22 -35.23 -8.34
N VAL A 49 0.58 -34.76 -9.32
CA VAL A 49 1.31 -35.61 -10.27
C VAL A 49 2.70 -35.99 -9.76
N ASN A 50 3.45 -35.01 -9.21
CA ASN A 50 4.86 -35.21 -8.85
C ASN A 50 5.09 -35.39 -7.34
N GLY A 51 4.03 -35.21 -6.52
CA GLY A 51 4.15 -35.25 -5.06
C GLY A 51 4.43 -33.89 -4.45
N ALA A 52 4.29 -33.79 -3.13
CA ALA A 52 4.50 -32.54 -2.40
C ALA A 52 5.98 -32.20 -2.15
N GLU A 53 6.87 -33.19 -2.31
CA GLU A 53 8.30 -33.05 -2.07
C GLU A 53 9.07 -32.47 -3.29
N GLU A 54 8.50 -32.56 -4.50
CA GLU A 54 9.12 -31.97 -5.69
C GLU A 54 8.62 -30.53 -5.94
N PRO A 55 9.50 -29.51 -5.79
CA PRO A 55 9.12 -28.14 -6.06
C PRO A 55 8.76 -27.92 -7.54
N ALA A 56 7.73 -27.11 -7.79
CA ALA A 56 7.38 -26.77 -9.16
C ALA A 56 8.52 -26.00 -9.84
N PRO A 57 8.81 -26.28 -11.15
CA PRO A 57 9.87 -25.58 -11.87
C PRO A 57 9.68 -24.08 -11.85
N THR A 58 10.73 -23.33 -11.56
CA THR A 58 10.72 -21.86 -11.48
C THR A 58 10.23 -21.23 -12.80
N SER A 59 10.57 -21.86 -13.94
CA SER A 59 10.10 -21.43 -15.26
C SER A 59 8.58 -21.52 -15.42
N LEU A 60 7.94 -22.55 -14.85
CA LEU A 60 6.50 -22.70 -14.84
C LEU A 60 5.83 -21.62 -14.00
N LEU A 61 6.37 -21.37 -12.80
CA LEU A 61 5.89 -20.32 -11.91
C LEU A 61 5.97 -18.95 -12.57
N LEU A 62 7.13 -18.62 -13.17
CA LEU A 62 7.36 -17.37 -13.89
C LEU A 62 6.40 -17.19 -15.07
N ALA A 63 6.23 -18.26 -15.88
CA ALA A 63 5.35 -18.23 -17.04
C ALA A 63 3.89 -17.95 -16.63
N LEU A 64 3.38 -18.66 -15.62
CA LEU A 64 2.02 -18.44 -15.08
C LEU A 64 1.85 -17.04 -14.53
N PHE A 65 2.88 -16.59 -13.83
CA PHE A 65 2.89 -15.33 -13.14
C PHE A 65 2.85 -14.13 -14.10
N ILE A 66 3.49 -14.22 -15.25
CA ILE A 66 3.48 -13.21 -16.31
C ILE A 66 2.22 -13.36 -17.19
N ALA A 67 1.88 -14.60 -17.57
CA ALA A 67 0.80 -14.85 -18.52
C ALA A 67 -0.59 -14.54 -17.91
N CYS A 68 -0.85 -14.92 -16.66
CA CYS A 68 -2.17 -14.76 -16.05
C CYS A 68 -2.61 -13.29 -15.89
N PRO A 69 -1.80 -12.36 -15.38
CA PRO A 69 -2.15 -10.94 -15.34
C PRO A 69 -2.36 -10.33 -16.72
N ILE A 70 -1.52 -10.69 -17.70
CA ILE A 70 -1.66 -10.21 -19.08
C ILE A 70 -2.98 -10.70 -19.67
N LEU A 71 -3.28 -11.99 -19.53
CA LEU A 71 -4.52 -12.59 -20.02
C LEU A 71 -5.75 -12.00 -19.32
N TYR A 72 -5.68 -11.81 -18.00
CA TYR A 72 -6.72 -11.15 -17.21
C TYR A 72 -6.98 -9.73 -17.69
N TRP A 73 -5.92 -8.95 -17.88
CA TRP A 73 -6.01 -7.57 -18.39
C TRP A 73 -6.58 -7.55 -19.82
N MET A 74 -6.13 -8.44 -20.69
CA MET A 74 -6.60 -8.55 -22.07
C MET A 74 -8.10 -8.87 -22.11
N LEU A 75 -8.58 -9.82 -21.30
CA LEU A 75 -9.99 -10.16 -21.18
C LEU A 75 -10.82 -9.00 -20.61
N LEU A 76 -10.29 -8.24 -19.66
CA LEU A 76 -10.93 -7.04 -19.15
C LEU A 76 -11.08 -5.96 -20.22
N GLN A 77 -10.03 -5.72 -21.02
CA GLN A 77 -10.05 -4.72 -22.08
C GLN A 77 -10.99 -5.12 -23.23
N TRP A 78 -10.97 -6.40 -23.60
CA TRP A 78 -11.84 -6.91 -24.70
C TRP A 78 -13.33 -6.76 -24.37
N GLY A 79 -13.72 -6.98 -23.14
CA GLY A 79 -15.10 -6.83 -22.69
C GLY A 79 -15.46 -5.45 -22.15
N ARG A 80 -14.57 -4.46 -22.18
CA ARG A 80 -14.79 -3.16 -21.55
C ARG A 80 -16.04 -2.48 -22.10
N LEU A 81 -16.96 -2.14 -21.20
CA LEU A 81 -18.11 -1.32 -21.56
C LEU A 81 -17.60 0.07 -21.97
N PRO A 82 -18.08 0.64 -23.10
CA PRO A 82 -17.73 1.99 -23.44
C PRO A 82 -18.12 2.92 -22.28
N SER A 83 -17.17 3.75 -21.85
CA SER A 83 -17.45 4.77 -20.84
C SER A 83 -18.61 5.65 -21.33
N PRO A 84 -19.57 6.02 -20.47
CA PRO A 84 -20.69 6.87 -20.89
C PRO A 84 -20.28 8.23 -21.49
N ASN A 85 -18.99 8.60 -21.41
CA ASN A 85 -18.42 9.79 -22.02
C ASN A 85 -17.03 9.47 -22.57
N PRO A 86 -16.88 9.23 -23.90
CA PRO A 86 -15.57 9.26 -24.54
C PRO A 86 -15.02 10.70 -24.49
N PRO A 87 -13.70 10.89 -24.32
CA PRO A 87 -13.10 12.20 -24.53
C PRO A 87 -13.37 12.64 -25.95
N PRO A 88 -13.60 13.94 -26.24
CA PRO A 88 -13.77 14.42 -27.60
C PRO A 88 -12.49 14.12 -28.38
N SER A 89 -12.60 13.21 -29.34
CA SER A 89 -11.56 12.99 -30.34
C SER A 89 -11.53 14.22 -31.26
N GLU A 90 -10.42 14.92 -31.27
CA GLU A 90 -10.05 15.85 -32.35
C GLU A 90 -9.84 15.03 -33.63
N SER A 91 -10.88 14.90 -34.41
CA SER A 91 -10.75 14.49 -35.81
C SER A 91 -11.36 15.58 -36.70
N GLY A 92 -10.49 16.14 -37.52
CA GLY A 92 -10.80 17.14 -38.53
C GLY A 92 -11.90 16.68 -39.49
N GLY A 93 -12.59 17.66 -39.97
CA GLY A 93 -13.83 17.77 -40.68
C GLY A 93 -14.13 16.85 -41.85
N THR A 94 -15.43 16.64 -41.99
CA THR A 94 -16.16 16.76 -43.26
C THR A 94 -17.61 17.18 -42.95
N PRO A 95 -18.18 18.16 -43.66
CA PRO A 95 -19.54 18.61 -43.42
C PRO A 95 -20.49 17.80 -44.28
N ASP A 96 -21.19 16.85 -43.68
CA ASP A 96 -22.51 16.35 -44.12
C ASP A 96 -22.98 15.20 -43.24
N GLN A 97 -23.65 15.55 -42.16
CA GLN A 97 -24.59 14.60 -41.51
C GLN A 97 -25.68 15.39 -40.77
N ALA A 98 -26.92 14.99 -40.99
CA ALA A 98 -28.16 15.56 -40.48
C ALA A 98 -28.16 15.81 -38.97
N PRO A 99 -28.97 16.77 -38.46
CA PRO A 99 -28.98 17.17 -37.05
C PRO A 99 -29.44 16.03 -36.15
N SER A 100 -28.50 15.51 -35.35
CA SER A 100 -28.81 14.63 -34.23
C SER A 100 -29.66 15.38 -33.20
N PRO A 101 -30.60 14.71 -32.52
CA PRO A 101 -31.43 15.34 -31.49
C PRO A 101 -30.55 15.96 -30.41
N PRO A 102 -30.93 17.11 -29.81
CA PRO A 102 -30.11 17.85 -28.88
C PRO A 102 -29.74 16.96 -27.69
N ALA A 103 -28.42 16.80 -27.46
CA ALA A 103 -27.91 16.14 -26.29
C ALA A 103 -28.52 16.79 -25.05
N LYS A 104 -29.09 15.99 -24.14
CA LYS A 104 -29.62 16.46 -22.85
C LYS A 104 -28.55 17.34 -22.20
N PRO A 105 -28.90 18.58 -21.78
CA PRO A 105 -27.94 19.49 -21.18
C PRO A 105 -27.25 18.77 -20.02
N ALA A 106 -25.91 18.74 -20.04
CA ALA A 106 -25.13 18.25 -18.92
C ALA A 106 -25.65 18.97 -17.67
N LEU A 107 -26.12 18.21 -16.68
CA LEU A 107 -26.62 18.73 -15.41
C LEU A 107 -25.53 19.65 -14.84
N ARG A 108 -25.70 20.95 -14.98
CA ARG A 108 -24.81 21.93 -14.34
C ARG A 108 -25.03 21.79 -12.84
N PRO A 109 -24.00 21.55 -12.04
CA PRO A 109 -24.12 21.38 -10.59
C PRO A 109 -24.52 22.67 -9.86
N ILE A 110 -24.50 23.82 -10.56
CA ILE A 110 -24.88 25.14 -10.06
C ILE A 110 -25.68 25.93 -11.10
N ASP A 111 -26.56 26.82 -10.64
CA ASP A 111 -27.34 27.74 -11.43
C ASP A 111 -26.51 28.98 -11.84
N LYS A 112 -27.04 29.82 -12.76
CA LYS A 112 -26.35 31.05 -13.21
C LYS A 112 -26.09 32.06 -12.10
N GLU A 113 -26.98 32.16 -11.10
CA GLU A 113 -26.80 33.02 -9.92
C GLU A 113 -25.71 32.49 -8.99
N GLU A 114 -25.69 31.17 -8.81
CA GLU A 114 -24.64 30.47 -8.06
C GLU A 114 -23.27 30.59 -8.77
N GLU A 115 -23.24 30.63 -10.11
CA GLU A 115 -22.01 30.86 -10.88
C GLU A 115 -21.42 32.25 -10.61
N ALA A 116 -22.25 33.30 -10.59
CA ALA A 116 -21.81 34.64 -10.22
C ALA A 116 -21.30 34.71 -8.76
N THR A 117 -21.90 33.92 -7.86
CA THR A 117 -21.46 33.80 -6.46
C THR A 117 -20.16 33.05 -6.37
N LEU A 118 -19.96 32.01 -7.19
CA LEU A 118 -18.72 31.26 -7.28
C LEU A 118 -17.55 32.15 -7.75
N HIS A 119 -17.77 33.01 -8.75
CA HIS A 119 -16.76 33.99 -9.17
C HIS A 119 -16.31 34.90 -8.03
N ARG A 120 -17.22 35.31 -7.13
CA ARG A 120 -16.90 36.15 -5.95
C ARG A 120 -16.11 35.39 -4.89
N CYS A 121 -16.13 34.04 -4.88
CA CYS A 121 -15.32 33.25 -3.96
C CYS A 121 -13.84 33.28 -4.28
N PHE A 122 -13.43 33.75 -5.47
CA PHE A 122 -12.05 33.87 -5.92
C PHE A 122 -11.62 35.34 -5.98
N PRO A 123 -11.10 35.95 -4.90
CA PRO A 123 -10.56 37.30 -4.93
C PRO A 123 -9.43 37.40 -5.93
N TRP A 124 -9.47 38.40 -6.81
CA TRP A 124 -8.47 38.59 -7.86
C TRP A 124 -7.04 38.84 -7.32
N THR A 125 -6.91 39.30 -6.08
CA THR A 125 -5.65 39.48 -5.37
C THR A 125 -4.99 38.15 -4.99
N VAL A 126 -5.79 37.10 -4.82
CA VAL A 126 -5.34 35.78 -4.35
C VAL A 126 -5.27 34.77 -5.50
N TYR A 127 -6.33 34.70 -6.29
CA TYR A 127 -6.41 33.83 -7.45
C TYR A 127 -7.26 34.46 -8.54
N TYR A 128 -6.64 34.78 -9.67
CA TYR A 128 -7.33 35.34 -10.82
C TYR A 128 -8.01 34.24 -11.64
N LEU A 129 -9.32 34.08 -11.42
CA LEU A 129 -10.14 33.07 -12.10
C LEU A 129 -10.34 33.48 -13.57
N LYS A 130 -9.94 32.62 -14.51
CA LYS A 130 -10.05 32.85 -15.97
C LYS A 130 -11.23 32.09 -16.57
N ASN A 131 -11.45 30.84 -16.17
CA ASN A 131 -12.46 29.96 -16.76
C ASN A 131 -12.95 28.94 -15.73
N ILE A 132 -14.23 28.56 -15.85
CA ILE A 132 -14.85 27.47 -15.09
C ILE A 132 -15.24 26.39 -16.09
N GLU A 133 -14.65 25.21 -15.96
CA GLU A 133 -14.94 24.02 -16.76
C GLU A 133 -15.88 23.11 -15.95
N TYR A 134 -17.08 22.89 -16.48
CA TYR A 134 -18.07 22.02 -15.84
C TYR A 134 -17.86 20.58 -16.26
N ARG A 135 -17.68 19.69 -15.29
CA ARG A 135 -17.63 18.23 -15.47
C ARG A 135 -18.76 17.56 -14.68
N PRO A 136 -19.17 16.32 -15.01
CA PRO A 136 -20.31 15.67 -14.35
C PRO A 136 -20.18 15.55 -12.82
N GLN A 137 -18.95 15.51 -12.31
CA GLN A 137 -18.67 15.31 -10.88
C GLN A 137 -17.77 16.40 -10.27
N ALA A 138 -17.41 17.45 -11.01
CA ALA A 138 -16.53 18.51 -10.51
C ALA A 138 -16.67 19.79 -11.32
N MET A 139 -16.42 20.92 -10.69
CA MET A 139 -16.22 22.20 -11.36
C MET A 139 -14.74 22.56 -11.26
N ILE A 140 -14.06 22.68 -12.38
CA ILE A 140 -12.63 23.01 -12.45
C ILE A 140 -12.48 24.50 -12.70
N CYS A 141 -11.97 25.22 -11.73
CA CYS A 141 -11.74 26.65 -11.77
C CYS A 141 -10.28 26.92 -12.16
N ARG A 142 -10.06 27.27 -13.44
CA ARG A 142 -8.73 27.57 -13.99
C ARG A 142 -8.43 29.06 -13.88
N GLY A 143 -7.22 29.37 -13.43
CA GLY A 143 -6.80 30.74 -13.25
C GLY A 143 -5.30 30.87 -13.02
N THR A 144 -4.91 32.03 -12.49
CA THR A 144 -3.50 32.34 -12.17
C THR A 144 -3.40 32.63 -10.68
N LEU A 145 -2.54 31.91 -9.99
CA LEU A 145 -2.22 32.14 -8.58
C LEU A 145 -1.47 33.47 -8.41
N ARG A 146 -1.85 34.28 -7.42
CA ARG A 146 -1.24 35.59 -7.12
C ARG A 146 -0.75 35.76 -5.69
N ALA A 147 -1.22 34.91 -4.79
CA ALA A 147 -0.77 34.85 -3.40
C ALA A 147 -0.04 33.52 -3.13
N SER A 148 0.39 33.29 -1.91
CA SER A 148 0.96 32.00 -1.52
C SER A 148 -0.08 30.87 -1.70
N PRO A 149 0.32 29.62 -2.07
CA PRO A 149 -0.61 28.50 -2.23
C PRO A 149 -1.49 28.26 -1.00
N THR A 150 -0.92 28.38 0.19
CA THR A 150 -1.63 28.17 1.46
C THR A 150 -2.70 29.26 1.69
N GLU A 151 -2.35 30.53 1.50
CA GLU A 151 -3.28 31.66 1.64
C GLU A 151 -4.42 31.57 0.60
N ALA A 152 -4.08 31.24 -0.64
CA ALA A 152 -5.05 31.08 -1.71
C ALA A 152 -6.07 29.97 -1.38
N TYR A 153 -5.58 28.83 -0.93
CA TYR A 153 -6.44 27.72 -0.55
C TYR A 153 -7.38 28.07 0.62
N GLU A 154 -6.83 28.63 1.72
CA GLU A 154 -7.63 28.97 2.90
C GLU A 154 -8.68 30.05 2.59
N THR A 155 -8.30 31.08 1.81
CA THR A 155 -9.23 32.15 1.41
C THR A 155 -10.37 31.62 0.54
N VAL A 156 -10.04 30.87 -0.51
CA VAL A 156 -11.06 30.31 -1.43
C VAL A 156 -11.94 29.31 -0.70
N ARG A 157 -11.36 28.43 0.13
CA ARG A 157 -12.10 27.45 0.94
C ARG A 157 -13.08 28.13 1.90
N ALA A 158 -12.64 29.18 2.61
CA ALA A 158 -13.49 29.94 3.51
C ALA A 158 -14.63 30.62 2.76
N ASN A 159 -14.36 31.25 1.61
CA ASN A 159 -15.38 31.91 0.78
C ASN A 159 -16.40 30.91 0.22
N VAL A 160 -15.94 29.74 -0.28
CA VAL A 160 -16.83 28.68 -0.76
C VAL A 160 -17.70 28.15 0.37
N ARG A 161 -17.11 27.93 1.55
CA ARG A 161 -17.86 27.45 2.72
C ARG A 161 -18.93 28.47 3.19
N ASN A 162 -18.59 29.76 3.19
CA ASN A 162 -19.50 30.82 3.60
C ASN A 162 -20.71 30.97 2.62
N ASN A 163 -20.48 30.77 1.32
CA ASN A 163 -21.53 30.99 0.30
C ASN A 163 -22.29 29.71 -0.03
N PHE A 164 -21.65 28.53 -0.01
CA PHE A 164 -22.25 27.25 -0.42
C PHE A 164 -22.35 26.23 0.74
N GLY A 165 -21.93 26.60 1.97
CA GLY A 165 -21.90 25.72 3.13
C GLY A 165 -20.98 24.51 2.90
N GLU A 166 -21.41 23.35 3.36
CA GLU A 166 -20.67 22.07 3.23
C GLU A 166 -21.00 21.31 1.92
N ARG A 167 -21.65 21.96 0.95
CA ARG A 167 -22.10 21.31 -0.31
C ARG A 167 -20.96 20.83 -1.17
N PHE A 168 -19.83 21.56 -1.16
CA PHE A 168 -18.65 21.27 -1.96
C PHE A 168 -17.40 21.10 -1.11
N LEU A 169 -16.54 20.14 -1.53
CA LEU A 169 -15.14 20.07 -1.11
C LEU A 169 -14.32 20.89 -2.10
N VAL A 170 -13.45 21.73 -1.56
CA VAL A 170 -12.49 22.51 -2.36
C VAL A 170 -11.20 21.71 -2.44
N VAL A 171 -10.77 21.35 -3.65
CA VAL A 171 -9.51 20.67 -3.94
C VAL A 171 -8.62 21.65 -4.71
N PHE A 172 -7.37 21.79 -4.29
CA PHE A 172 -6.38 22.63 -4.93
C PHE A 172 -5.20 21.79 -5.36
N GLN A 173 -5.01 21.62 -6.65
CA GLN A 173 -4.02 20.70 -7.23
C GLN A 173 -3.37 21.28 -8.49
N GLU A 174 -2.29 20.67 -8.94
CA GLU A 174 -1.66 21.02 -10.19
C GLU A 174 -2.39 20.37 -11.39
N SER A 175 -2.67 21.20 -12.39
CA SER A 175 -3.20 20.76 -13.69
C SER A 175 -2.15 19.96 -14.46
N LEU A 176 -2.56 19.24 -15.53
CA LEU A 176 -1.62 18.58 -16.46
C LEU A 176 -0.56 19.50 -17.05
N SER A 177 -0.79 20.79 -17.12
CA SER A 177 0.18 21.81 -17.57
C SER A 177 1.08 22.35 -16.43
N GLY A 178 1.03 21.81 -15.23
CA GLY A 178 1.79 22.31 -14.06
C GLY A 178 1.21 23.58 -13.42
N GLN A 179 0.07 24.09 -13.90
CA GLN A 179 -0.56 25.27 -13.32
C GLN A 179 -1.51 24.85 -12.17
N PRO A 180 -1.51 25.60 -11.05
CA PRO A 180 -2.41 25.33 -9.94
C PRO A 180 -3.86 25.65 -10.34
N VAL A 181 -4.78 24.71 -10.05
CA VAL A 181 -6.22 24.82 -10.33
C VAL A 181 -7.03 24.43 -9.12
N PHE A 182 -8.16 25.10 -8.93
CA PHE A 182 -9.15 24.70 -7.93
C PHE A 182 -10.18 23.78 -8.58
N ALA A 183 -10.54 22.71 -7.88
CA ALA A 183 -11.68 21.87 -8.24
C ALA A 183 -12.69 21.84 -7.08
N LEU A 184 -13.95 22.10 -7.39
CA LEU A 184 -15.05 21.96 -6.44
C LEU A 184 -15.76 20.64 -6.73
N VAL A 185 -15.69 19.74 -5.76
CA VAL A 185 -16.29 18.39 -5.85
C VAL A 185 -17.47 18.32 -4.89
N PRO A 186 -18.62 17.73 -5.28
CA PRO A 186 -19.73 17.52 -4.35
C PRO A 186 -19.28 16.77 -3.10
N ASN A 187 -19.62 17.28 -1.93
CA ASN A 187 -19.24 16.66 -0.66
C ASN A 187 -20.13 15.45 -0.35
N PRO A 188 -19.59 14.22 -0.35
CA PRO A 188 -20.37 13.02 -0.09
C PRO A 188 -20.96 12.99 1.33
N LYS A 189 -20.30 13.65 2.31
CA LYS A 189 -20.82 13.76 3.68
C LYS A 189 -22.08 14.66 3.75
N ALA A 190 -22.12 15.71 2.96
CA ALA A 190 -23.30 16.59 2.89
C ALA A 190 -24.49 15.90 2.23
N GLN A 191 -24.23 15.04 1.23
CA GLN A 191 -25.27 14.26 0.57
C GLN A 191 -25.82 13.12 1.45
N ALA A 192 -25.04 12.67 2.42
CA ALA A 192 -25.40 11.60 3.36
C ALA A 192 -26.18 12.09 4.59
N LYS A 193 -26.59 13.36 4.67
CA LYS A 193 -27.35 13.97 5.80
C LYS A 193 -28.74 13.37 6.04
N GLY A 194 -28.96 12.12 5.86
CA GLY A 194 -30.16 11.33 6.20
C GLY A 194 -29.86 9.89 6.55
N ARG A 195 -28.58 9.45 6.39
CA ARG A 195 -28.17 8.12 6.80
C ARG A 195 -27.51 8.20 8.18
N GLN A 196 -27.94 7.33 9.09
CA GLN A 196 -27.35 7.20 10.42
C GLN A 196 -25.82 7.18 10.29
N PRO A 197 -25.07 7.88 11.17
CA PRO A 197 -23.62 7.86 11.14
C PRO A 197 -23.20 6.39 11.28
N LYS A 198 -22.61 5.82 10.21
CA LYS A 198 -21.98 4.50 10.31
C LYS A 198 -20.95 4.59 11.44
N GLN A 199 -21.09 3.75 12.46
CA GLN A 199 -20.10 3.65 13.52
C GLN A 199 -18.71 3.53 12.88
N LEU A 200 -17.89 4.56 13.06
CA LEU A 200 -16.56 4.64 12.49
C LEU A 200 -15.64 3.54 13.04
N ALA A 201 -15.76 3.28 14.32
CA ALA A 201 -15.00 2.25 15.03
C ALA A 201 -15.94 1.15 15.50
N ARG A 202 -15.54 -0.10 15.25
CA ARG A 202 -16.17 -1.29 15.81
C ARG A 202 -15.18 -1.97 16.74
N PRO A 203 -15.06 -1.52 18.02
CA PRO A 203 -14.03 -1.98 18.92
C PRO A 203 -14.13 -3.48 19.20
N GLY A 204 -15.34 -4.04 19.28
CA GLY A 204 -15.52 -5.48 19.43
C GLY A 204 -14.98 -6.31 18.26
N LEU A 205 -15.14 -5.81 17.02
CA LEU A 205 -14.56 -6.46 15.84
C LEU A 205 -13.03 -6.35 15.85
N ALA A 206 -12.49 -5.18 16.18
CA ALA A 206 -11.03 -4.99 16.26
C ALA A 206 -10.42 -5.93 17.31
N LEU A 207 -11.00 -6.01 18.50
CA LEU A 207 -10.54 -6.91 19.55
C LEU A 207 -10.65 -8.38 19.12
N GLY A 208 -11.78 -8.79 18.53
CA GLY A 208 -11.95 -10.15 18.02
C GLY A 208 -10.89 -10.53 16.98
N LEU A 209 -10.57 -9.62 16.05
CA LEU A 209 -9.53 -9.85 15.04
C LEU A 209 -8.14 -9.95 15.67
N VAL A 210 -7.82 -9.12 16.69
CA VAL A 210 -6.55 -9.23 17.43
C VAL A 210 -6.43 -10.60 18.10
N LEU A 211 -7.48 -11.09 18.76
CA LEU A 211 -7.47 -12.40 19.44
C LEU A 211 -7.30 -13.55 18.46
N VAL A 212 -8.01 -13.52 17.32
CA VAL A 212 -7.85 -14.54 16.27
C VAL A 212 -6.44 -14.46 15.66
N THR A 213 -5.91 -13.26 15.43
CA THR A 213 -4.54 -13.08 14.92
C THR A 213 -3.52 -13.56 15.94
N LEU A 214 -3.71 -13.32 17.24
CA LEU A 214 -2.84 -13.84 18.28
C LEU A 214 -2.80 -15.38 18.24
N PHE A 215 -3.93 -16.03 18.06
CA PHE A 215 -3.99 -17.49 17.92
C PHE A 215 -3.24 -17.98 16.67
N THR A 216 -3.53 -17.39 15.49
CA THR A 216 -2.92 -17.83 14.23
C THR A 216 -1.41 -17.54 14.18
N THR A 217 -0.96 -16.40 14.73
CA THR A 217 0.47 -16.07 14.82
C THR A 217 1.20 -16.91 15.87
N THR A 218 0.53 -17.30 16.97
CA THR A 218 1.12 -18.25 17.93
C THR A 218 1.34 -19.62 17.29
N ALA A 219 0.36 -20.11 16.51
CA ALA A 219 0.54 -21.34 15.74
C ALA A 219 1.71 -21.25 14.77
N ALA A 220 1.77 -20.16 13.98
CA ALA A 220 2.87 -19.91 13.03
C ALA A 220 4.23 -19.83 13.75
N GLY A 221 4.30 -19.13 14.90
CA GLY A 221 5.51 -19.02 15.70
C GLY A 221 6.00 -20.37 16.25
N ALA A 222 5.10 -21.29 16.60
CA ALA A 222 5.46 -22.64 17.02
C ALA A 222 6.11 -23.41 15.85
N TYR A 223 5.53 -23.36 14.66
CA TYR A 223 6.12 -23.99 13.45
C TYR A 223 7.46 -23.35 13.05
N LEU A 224 7.58 -22.03 13.09
CA LEU A 224 8.84 -21.32 12.84
C LEU A 224 9.93 -21.62 13.89
N GLY A 225 9.51 -22.03 15.11
CA GLY A 225 10.40 -22.53 16.16
C GLY A 225 10.79 -24.01 16.00
N GLY A 226 10.42 -24.64 14.86
CA GLY A 226 10.79 -26.03 14.54
C GLY A 226 9.84 -27.10 15.13
N ILE A 227 8.70 -26.70 15.71
CA ILE A 227 7.72 -27.65 16.24
C ILE A 227 6.91 -28.26 15.09
N THR A 228 6.93 -29.58 14.98
CA THR A 228 6.19 -30.31 13.96
C THR A 228 4.70 -30.52 14.34
N GLU A 229 3.85 -30.75 13.34
CA GLU A 229 2.42 -31.04 13.58
C GLU A 229 2.22 -32.26 14.49
N VAL A 230 3.06 -33.28 14.34
CA VAL A 230 3.02 -34.51 15.19
C VAL A 230 3.31 -34.17 16.65
N GLN A 231 4.38 -33.41 16.90
CA GLN A 231 4.72 -32.99 18.27
C GLN A 231 3.63 -32.13 18.90
N LEU A 232 2.97 -31.27 18.12
CA LEU A 232 1.88 -30.43 18.61
C LEU A 232 0.63 -31.27 18.96
N GLN A 233 0.37 -32.37 18.23
CA GLN A 233 -0.72 -33.31 18.56
C GLN A 233 -0.43 -34.13 19.80
N GLU A 234 0.82 -34.55 20.00
CA GLU A 234 1.24 -35.32 21.20
C GLU A 234 1.34 -34.45 22.45
N THR A 235 1.81 -33.22 22.30
CA THR A 235 2.04 -32.27 23.40
C THR A 235 1.51 -30.89 23.04
N PRO A 236 0.20 -30.63 23.23
CA PRO A 236 -0.44 -29.35 22.85
C PRO A 236 0.15 -28.13 23.54
N GLU A 237 0.83 -28.27 24.65
CA GLU A 237 1.50 -27.18 25.40
C GLU A 237 2.61 -26.52 24.58
N LEU A 238 3.21 -27.23 23.63
CA LEU A 238 4.23 -26.70 22.72
C LEU A 238 3.70 -25.52 21.85
N PHE A 239 2.38 -25.43 21.67
CA PHE A 239 1.74 -24.30 21.02
C PHE A 239 2.17 -22.95 21.61
N PHE A 240 2.32 -22.87 22.92
CA PHE A 240 2.67 -21.64 23.62
C PHE A 240 4.13 -21.21 23.39
N GLN A 241 4.99 -22.07 22.85
CA GLN A 241 6.35 -21.67 22.45
C GLN A 241 6.36 -20.69 21.28
N GLY A 242 5.28 -20.62 20.49
CA GLY A 242 5.09 -19.59 19.47
C GLY A 242 4.65 -18.22 19.98
N LEU A 243 4.27 -18.12 21.26
CA LEU A 243 3.75 -16.87 21.84
C LEU A 243 4.74 -15.70 21.79
N PRO A 244 6.05 -15.87 22.05
CA PRO A 244 7.02 -14.77 21.92
C PRO A 244 7.05 -14.15 20.52
N TYR A 245 6.99 -14.98 19.46
CA TYR A 245 6.85 -14.52 18.09
C TYR A 245 5.57 -13.71 17.88
N ALA A 246 4.43 -14.27 18.31
CA ALA A 246 3.12 -13.67 18.13
C ALA A 246 3.01 -12.30 18.80
N LEU A 247 3.46 -12.21 20.06
CA LEU A 247 3.43 -10.95 20.81
C LEU A 247 4.35 -9.90 20.19
N ALA A 248 5.56 -10.29 19.77
CA ALA A 248 6.50 -9.39 19.11
C ALA A 248 5.92 -8.86 17.78
N LEU A 249 5.38 -9.75 16.93
CA LEU A 249 4.82 -9.37 15.63
C LEU A 249 3.58 -8.47 15.78
N ILE A 250 2.66 -8.82 16.69
CA ILE A 250 1.47 -8.00 16.97
C ILE A 250 1.86 -6.64 17.54
N ALA A 251 2.87 -6.58 18.42
CA ALA A 251 3.37 -5.30 18.94
C ALA A 251 3.95 -4.41 17.84
N ILE A 252 4.75 -4.97 16.93
CA ILE A 252 5.35 -4.24 15.80
C ILE A 252 4.25 -3.70 14.88
N LEU A 253 3.36 -4.57 14.38
CA LEU A 253 2.29 -4.19 13.48
C LEU A 253 1.28 -3.25 14.14
N GLY A 254 0.95 -3.52 15.40
CA GLY A 254 0.02 -2.69 16.17
C GLY A 254 0.56 -1.28 16.41
N CYS A 255 1.84 -1.13 16.75
CA CYS A 255 2.48 0.17 16.91
C CYS A 255 2.60 0.92 15.58
N HIS A 256 2.87 0.21 14.48
CA HIS A 256 2.87 0.79 13.13
C HIS A 256 1.51 1.42 12.81
N GLU A 257 0.44 0.65 12.87
CA GLU A 257 -0.92 1.15 12.61
C GLU A 257 -1.38 2.21 13.61
N MET A 258 -0.95 2.10 14.86
CA MET A 258 -1.26 3.11 15.89
C MET A 258 -0.54 4.43 15.59
N GLY A 259 0.65 4.40 15.00
CA GLY A 259 1.36 5.59 14.51
C GLY A 259 0.50 6.36 13.49
N HIS A 260 0.02 5.69 12.45
CA HIS A 260 -0.89 6.27 11.47
C HIS A 260 -2.18 6.78 12.12
N TYR A 261 -2.79 5.98 13.00
CA TYR A 261 -4.00 6.35 13.72
C TYR A 261 -3.85 7.65 14.50
N LEU A 262 -2.79 7.75 15.30
CA LEU A 262 -2.52 8.93 16.13
C LEU A 262 -2.23 10.17 15.28
N ALA A 263 -1.43 10.02 14.21
CA ALA A 263 -1.16 11.10 13.27
C ALA A 263 -2.44 11.59 12.58
N ALA A 264 -3.28 10.69 12.08
CA ALA A 264 -4.55 11.04 11.46
C ALA A 264 -5.51 11.74 12.45
N ARG A 265 -5.57 11.27 13.69
CA ARG A 265 -6.38 11.89 14.75
C ARG A 265 -5.91 13.30 15.11
N ARG A 266 -4.59 13.58 15.06
CA ARG A 266 -4.03 14.92 15.26
C ARG A 266 -4.55 15.93 14.22
N TYR A 267 -4.83 15.48 13.02
CA TYR A 267 -5.44 16.28 11.95
C TYR A 267 -6.98 16.24 11.95
N ASN A 268 -7.62 15.77 13.03
CA ASN A 268 -9.06 15.62 13.17
C ASN A 268 -9.72 14.80 12.05
N MET A 269 -8.99 13.82 11.50
CA MET A 269 -9.51 12.93 10.47
C MET A 269 -10.32 11.79 11.08
N ASP A 270 -11.35 11.37 10.36
CA ASP A 270 -12.14 10.19 10.69
C ASP A 270 -11.35 8.93 10.30
N VAL A 271 -10.92 8.16 11.29
CA VAL A 271 -10.09 6.96 11.11
C VAL A 271 -10.61 5.81 11.98
N THR A 272 -10.51 4.58 11.47
CA THR A 272 -10.87 3.38 12.23
C THR A 272 -9.75 2.96 13.17
N LEU A 273 -10.08 2.12 14.15
CA LEU A 273 -9.06 1.40 14.92
C LEU A 273 -8.29 0.45 14.00
N PRO A 274 -7.06 0.03 14.38
CA PRO A 274 -6.32 -1.01 13.69
C PRO A 274 -7.10 -2.32 13.62
N TYR A 275 -7.21 -2.88 12.41
CA TYR A 275 -7.78 -4.19 12.16
C TYR A 275 -6.69 -5.13 11.69
N PHE A 276 -6.47 -6.21 12.43
CA PHE A 276 -5.55 -7.27 12.07
C PHE A 276 -6.19 -8.26 11.10
N ILE A 277 -5.40 -8.82 10.18
CA ILE A 277 -5.86 -9.81 9.20
C ILE A 277 -5.28 -11.16 9.58
N PRO A 278 -6.04 -12.01 10.30
CA PRO A 278 -5.55 -13.34 10.68
C PRO A 278 -5.47 -14.25 9.45
N VAL A 279 -4.40 -15.04 9.36
CA VAL A 279 -4.19 -16.06 8.34
C VAL A 279 -3.67 -17.32 8.99
N PRO A 280 -4.33 -18.49 8.80
CA PRO A 280 -3.94 -19.71 9.48
C PRO A 280 -2.72 -20.41 8.87
N ILE A 281 -2.04 -19.77 7.95
CA ILE A 281 -0.87 -20.30 7.21
C ILE A 281 0.24 -19.26 7.15
N PHE A 282 1.45 -19.69 6.83
CA PHE A 282 2.65 -18.87 6.61
C PHE A 282 3.06 -18.11 7.89
N LEU A 283 2.89 -16.81 7.96
CA LEU A 283 3.30 -15.97 9.09
C LEU A 283 2.21 -15.82 10.17
N GLY A 284 1.04 -16.41 9.98
CA GLY A 284 -0.10 -16.28 10.90
C GLY A 284 -0.92 -15.00 10.70
N THR A 285 -0.44 -14.03 9.92
CA THR A 285 -1.14 -12.78 9.61
C THR A 285 -0.68 -12.21 8.26
N PHE A 286 -1.57 -11.46 7.59
CA PHE A 286 -1.22 -10.59 6.46
C PHE A 286 -0.94 -9.15 6.91
N GLY A 287 -0.80 -8.90 8.21
CA GLY A 287 -0.56 -7.57 8.74
C GLY A 287 -1.79 -6.97 9.42
N ALA A 288 -1.76 -5.66 9.57
CA ALA A 288 -2.87 -4.88 10.11
C ALA A 288 -3.08 -3.66 9.19
N PHE A 289 -4.23 -3.01 9.33
CA PHE A 289 -4.53 -1.78 8.59
C PHE A 289 -5.49 -0.89 9.35
N ILE A 290 -5.37 0.42 9.14
CA ILE A 290 -6.40 1.41 9.47
C ILE A 290 -7.11 1.87 8.20
N GLN A 291 -8.33 2.39 8.33
CA GLN A 291 -9.05 3.02 7.23
C GLN A 291 -9.28 4.49 7.54
N ILE A 292 -8.69 5.38 6.74
CA ILE A 292 -8.95 6.83 6.78
C ILE A 292 -10.18 7.09 5.92
N LYS A 293 -11.22 7.72 6.53
CA LYS A 293 -12.51 8.00 5.89
C LYS A 293 -12.70 9.47 5.53
N SER A 294 -11.77 10.31 5.93
CA SER A 294 -11.73 11.73 5.57
C SER A 294 -10.68 11.97 4.51
N PRO A 295 -10.89 12.87 3.55
CA PRO A 295 -9.82 13.28 2.65
C PRO A 295 -8.69 13.96 3.45
N LEU A 296 -7.47 13.76 3.00
CA LEU A 296 -6.27 14.37 3.59
C LEU A 296 -6.30 15.89 3.36
N PRO A 297 -6.13 16.72 4.41
CA PRO A 297 -6.32 18.17 4.28
C PRO A 297 -5.24 18.85 3.44
N ASN A 298 -3.98 18.42 3.54
CA ASN A 298 -2.83 19.00 2.85
C ASN A 298 -1.66 18.02 2.79
N ARG A 299 -0.60 18.38 2.06
CA ARG A 299 0.63 17.58 1.92
C ARG A 299 1.37 17.36 3.25
N ARG A 300 1.27 18.29 4.22
CA ARG A 300 1.84 18.08 5.56
C ARG A 300 1.16 16.95 6.29
N ALA A 301 -0.17 16.88 6.24
CA ALA A 301 -0.92 15.78 6.83
C ALA A 301 -0.63 14.45 6.12
N LEU A 302 -0.52 14.47 4.78
CA LEU A 302 -0.13 13.30 3.98
C LEU A 302 1.23 12.77 4.42
N PHE A 303 2.23 13.65 4.57
CA PHE A 303 3.56 13.31 5.03
C PHE A 303 3.55 12.76 6.47
N ASP A 304 2.96 13.52 7.41
CA ASP A 304 2.98 13.16 8.83
C ASP A 304 2.27 11.82 9.10
N VAL A 305 1.18 11.56 8.38
CA VAL A 305 0.49 10.26 8.44
C VAL A 305 1.34 9.17 7.80
N GLY A 306 1.89 9.40 6.60
CA GLY A 306 2.70 8.41 5.89
C GLY A 306 3.95 7.98 6.66
N ILE A 307 4.63 8.91 7.34
CA ILE A 307 5.87 8.58 8.08
C ILE A 307 5.62 8.01 9.48
N ALA A 308 4.46 8.32 10.10
CA ALA A 308 4.20 7.99 11.50
C ALA A 308 4.14 6.47 11.75
N GLY A 309 3.56 5.69 10.84
CA GLY A 309 3.51 4.23 10.94
C GLY A 309 4.89 3.59 10.92
N PRO A 310 5.68 3.78 9.84
CA PRO A 310 7.03 3.26 9.76
C PRO A 310 7.91 3.62 10.96
N LEU A 311 7.88 4.87 11.40
CA LEU A 311 8.68 5.29 12.56
C LEU A 311 8.20 4.63 13.87
N ALA A 312 6.90 4.58 14.12
CA ALA A 312 6.35 3.93 15.30
C ALA A 312 6.63 2.42 15.31
N GLY A 313 6.51 1.76 14.16
CA GLY A 313 6.87 0.37 13.99
C GLY A 313 8.34 0.10 14.28
N LEU A 314 9.25 0.94 13.75
CA LEU A 314 10.70 0.79 13.95
C LEU A 314 11.14 0.97 15.41
N VAL A 315 10.50 1.86 16.15
CA VAL A 315 10.79 2.05 17.60
C VAL A 315 10.59 0.75 18.38
N VAL A 316 9.69 -0.11 17.93
CA VAL A 316 9.45 -1.44 18.55
C VAL A 316 10.28 -2.52 17.86
N THR A 317 10.38 -2.48 16.55
CA THR A 317 11.11 -3.47 15.72
C THR A 317 12.59 -3.56 16.12
N ILE A 318 13.27 -2.40 16.23
CA ILE A 318 14.72 -2.39 16.49
C ILE A 318 15.08 -3.03 17.85
N PRO A 319 14.48 -2.64 18.99
CA PRO A 319 14.76 -3.30 20.26
C PRO A 319 14.43 -4.81 20.26
N LEU A 320 13.30 -5.20 19.66
CA LEU A 320 12.92 -6.62 19.59
C LEU A 320 13.88 -7.42 18.72
N LEU A 321 14.32 -6.85 17.59
CA LEU A 321 15.31 -7.49 16.72
C LEU A 321 16.64 -7.65 17.44
N LEU A 322 17.17 -6.60 18.07
CA LEU A 322 18.43 -6.64 18.81
C LEU A 322 18.37 -7.65 19.96
N TRP A 323 17.28 -7.65 20.73
CA TRP A 323 17.07 -8.65 21.76
C TRP A 323 16.95 -10.05 21.20
N GLY A 324 16.15 -10.25 20.15
CA GLY A 324 16.01 -11.54 19.48
C GLY A 324 17.35 -12.07 18.92
N LEU A 325 18.15 -11.21 18.31
CA LEU A 325 19.51 -11.56 17.84
C LEU A 325 20.42 -11.99 19.00
N SER A 326 20.34 -11.34 20.17
CA SER A 326 21.18 -11.67 21.31
C SER A 326 20.93 -13.06 21.90
N ILE A 327 19.75 -13.64 21.64
CA ILE A 327 19.36 -14.99 22.08
C ILE A 327 19.28 -16.00 20.92
N SER A 328 19.72 -15.58 19.72
CA SER A 328 19.83 -16.44 18.53
C SER A 328 21.17 -17.15 18.48
N GLU A 329 21.24 -18.25 17.74
CA GLU A 329 22.44 -19.08 17.65
C GLU A 329 23.15 -18.85 16.32
N VAL A 330 24.52 -18.90 16.35
CA VAL A 330 25.33 -18.82 15.14
C VAL A 330 25.58 -20.25 14.66
N VAL A 331 25.27 -20.48 13.37
CA VAL A 331 25.40 -21.79 12.72
C VAL A 331 26.27 -21.66 11.46
N PRO A 332 26.94 -22.74 10.99
CA PRO A 332 27.61 -22.72 9.69
C PRO A 332 26.63 -22.41 8.57
N MET A 333 27.07 -21.60 7.57
CA MET A 333 26.23 -21.31 6.40
C MET A 333 26.02 -22.59 5.61
N ALA A 334 24.76 -22.93 5.32
CA ALA A 334 24.43 -24.06 4.46
C ALA A 334 24.94 -23.79 3.03
N ALA A 335 25.37 -24.86 2.31
CA ALA A 335 25.95 -24.74 0.96
C ALA A 335 24.97 -24.22 -0.12
N GLU A 336 23.68 -24.24 0.15
CA GLU A 336 22.65 -23.60 -0.67
C GLU A 336 22.35 -22.23 -0.07
N GLY A 337 22.62 -21.16 -0.82
CA GLY A 337 22.58 -19.77 -0.38
C GLY A 337 21.31 -19.43 0.39
N ALA A 338 21.45 -18.81 1.55
CA ALA A 338 20.36 -18.34 2.38
C ALA A 338 19.51 -17.31 1.60
N SER A 339 18.28 -17.65 1.31
CA SER A 339 17.30 -16.77 0.67
C SER A 339 16.83 -15.69 1.67
N LEU A 340 16.53 -14.48 1.19
CA LEU A 340 15.89 -13.41 2.00
C LEU A 340 14.58 -13.85 2.67
N LEU A 341 14.01 -14.98 2.27
CA LEU A 341 12.78 -15.55 2.81
C LEU A 341 13.00 -16.85 3.61
N SER A 342 14.25 -17.30 3.80
CA SER A 342 14.54 -18.41 4.70
C SER A 342 14.53 -17.88 6.14
N PHE A 343 13.50 -18.23 6.90
CA PHE A 343 13.37 -17.81 8.30
C PHE A 343 14.13 -18.71 9.27
N GLU A 344 14.58 -19.89 8.82
CA GLU A 344 15.34 -20.83 9.64
C GLU A 344 16.81 -20.41 9.81
N THR A 345 17.42 -19.96 8.73
CA THR A 345 18.82 -19.46 8.74
C THR A 345 18.89 -18.17 7.94
N LEU A 346 19.39 -17.11 8.56
CA LEU A 346 19.51 -15.78 7.97
C LEU A 346 20.97 -15.47 7.69
N ASP A 347 21.25 -15.08 6.44
CA ASP A 347 22.53 -14.47 6.08
C ASP A 347 22.53 -13.01 6.59
N PRO A 348 23.44 -12.67 7.53
CA PRO A 348 23.51 -11.31 8.04
C PRO A 348 23.90 -10.29 6.96
N THR A 349 24.52 -10.71 5.85
CA THR A 349 24.91 -9.82 4.74
C THR A 349 23.77 -9.50 3.79
N ALA A 350 22.60 -10.15 3.92
CA ALA A 350 21.44 -9.94 3.06
C ALA A 350 20.88 -8.50 3.15
N SER A 351 21.16 -7.78 4.22
CA SER A 351 20.76 -6.38 4.43
C SER A 351 21.89 -5.64 5.15
N LEU A 352 22.21 -4.43 4.68
CA LEU A 352 23.24 -3.61 5.32
C LEU A 352 22.88 -3.27 6.77
N LEU A 353 21.63 -2.94 7.05
CA LEU A 353 21.15 -2.64 8.40
C LEU A 353 21.22 -3.88 9.30
N LEU A 354 20.84 -5.04 8.75
CA LEU A 354 20.91 -6.31 9.47
C LEU A 354 22.36 -6.69 9.78
N ALA A 355 23.29 -6.50 8.83
CA ALA A 355 24.71 -6.74 9.03
C ALA A 355 25.25 -5.89 10.20
N LEU A 356 24.89 -4.61 10.24
CA LEU A 356 25.26 -3.71 11.33
C LEU A 356 24.71 -4.16 12.69
N PHE A 357 23.46 -4.57 12.74
CA PHE A 357 22.83 -5.04 13.98
C PHE A 357 23.39 -6.39 14.43
N SER A 358 23.63 -7.32 13.50
CA SER A 358 24.23 -8.61 13.81
C SER A 358 25.65 -8.42 14.36
N LYS A 359 26.45 -7.54 13.75
CA LYS A 359 27.79 -7.19 14.26
C LYS A 359 27.74 -6.52 15.64
N LEU A 360 26.80 -5.61 15.84
CA LEU A 360 26.63 -4.89 17.13
C LEU A 360 26.32 -5.86 18.27
N VAL A 361 25.47 -6.87 18.01
CA VAL A 361 24.97 -7.80 19.05
C VAL A 361 25.91 -8.99 19.23
N MET A 362 26.35 -9.62 18.14
CA MET A 362 27.13 -10.87 18.15
C MET A 362 28.65 -10.65 18.13
N GLY A 363 29.10 -9.45 17.73
CA GLY A 363 30.48 -9.08 17.78
C GLY A 363 31.40 -10.00 16.96
N ALA A 364 32.35 -10.63 17.62
CA ALA A 364 33.32 -11.55 17.03
C ALA A 364 32.78 -13.00 16.89
N LEU A 365 31.58 -13.28 17.39
CA LEU A 365 30.96 -14.61 17.30
C LEU A 365 30.50 -14.96 15.89
N ILE A 366 30.31 -13.96 15.03
CA ILE A 366 29.80 -14.14 13.67
C ILE A 366 30.89 -13.80 12.65
N GLY A 367 31.17 -14.72 11.73
CA GLY A 367 32.13 -14.60 10.62
C GLY A 367 31.45 -14.65 9.25
N THR A 368 32.23 -14.44 8.18
CA THR A 368 31.75 -14.36 6.79
C THR A 368 31.08 -15.64 6.25
N ASP A 369 31.39 -16.80 6.84
CA ASP A 369 30.89 -18.10 6.41
C ASP A 369 29.85 -18.68 7.40
N GLN A 370 29.19 -17.80 8.16
CA GLN A 370 28.22 -18.18 9.18
C GLN A 370 26.87 -17.55 8.92
N ALA A 371 25.82 -18.26 9.31
CA ALA A 371 24.45 -17.82 9.29
C ALA A 371 23.90 -17.76 10.73
N ILE A 372 22.76 -17.11 10.90
CA ILE A 372 22.09 -16.99 12.20
C ILE A 372 20.84 -17.86 12.19
N ALA A 373 20.77 -18.84 13.08
CA ALA A 373 19.52 -19.52 13.39
C ALA A 373 18.69 -18.62 14.30
N LEU A 374 17.67 -18.01 13.73
CA LEU A 374 16.91 -16.94 14.39
C LEU A 374 16.00 -17.48 15.48
N HIS A 375 16.08 -16.90 16.68
CA HIS A 375 15.05 -17.08 17.69
C HIS A 375 13.72 -16.48 17.18
N PRO A 376 12.53 -17.06 17.55
CA PRO A 376 11.23 -16.56 17.09
C PRO A 376 10.99 -15.04 17.25
N VAL A 377 11.52 -14.42 18.31
CA VAL A 377 11.47 -12.96 18.50
C VAL A 377 12.31 -12.23 17.44
N ALA A 378 13.49 -12.77 17.08
CA ALA A 378 14.32 -12.19 16.01
C ALA A 378 13.64 -12.31 14.65
N ILE A 379 12.94 -13.43 14.38
CA ILE A 379 12.12 -13.60 13.18
C ILE A 379 11.05 -12.50 13.10
N ALA A 380 10.31 -12.25 14.20
CA ALA A 380 9.32 -11.19 14.25
C ALA A 380 9.95 -9.80 14.00
N GLY A 381 11.11 -9.53 14.61
CA GLY A 381 11.85 -8.28 14.39
C GLY A 381 12.33 -8.11 12.95
N TYR A 382 12.87 -9.17 12.35
CA TYR A 382 13.26 -9.17 10.94
C TYR A 382 12.06 -8.93 10.01
N LEU A 383 10.93 -9.60 10.25
CA LEU A 383 9.69 -9.34 9.54
C LEU A 383 9.22 -7.89 9.70
N GLY A 384 9.41 -7.30 10.87
CA GLY A 384 9.15 -5.88 11.11
C GLY A 384 9.98 -4.97 10.22
N LEU A 385 11.28 -5.28 10.00
CA LEU A 385 12.12 -4.55 9.03
C LEU A 385 11.61 -4.73 7.60
N VAL A 386 11.26 -5.96 7.21
CA VAL A 386 10.71 -6.26 5.88
C VAL A 386 9.42 -5.51 5.62
N VAL A 387 8.48 -5.52 6.57
CA VAL A 387 7.21 -4.75 6.47
C VAL A 387 7.48 -3.25 6.38
N THR A 388 8.44 -2.74 7.17
CA THR A 388 8.84 -1.34 7.11
C THR A 388 9.43 -0.97 5.75
N ALA A 389 10.31 -1.82 5.20
CA ALA A 389 10.88 -1.61 3.88
C ALA A 389 9.82 -1.56 2.79
N LEU A 390 8.85 -2.50 2.82
CA LEU A 390 7.74 -2.49 1.90
C LEU A 390 6.91 -1.21 1.97
N ASN A 391 6.54 -0.82 3.18
CA ASN A 391 5.73 0.37 3.38
C ASN A 391 6.49 1.65 3.01
N LEU A 392 7.81 1.70 3.20
CA LEU A 392 8.66 2.82 2.77
C LEU A 392 8.95 2.84 1.27
N MET A 393 8.58 1.79 0.49
CA MET A 393 8.71 1.84 -0.96
C MET A 393 7.99 3.05 -1.53
N PRO A 394 8.65 3.88 -2.38
CA PRO A 394 8.08 5.11 -2.92
C PRO A 394 7.07 4.82 -4.04
N VAL A 395 6.07 3.99 -3.78
CA VAL A 395 5.13 3.47 -4.78
C VAL A 395 3.69 3.72 -4.37
N GLY A 396 3.01 4.56 -5.11
CA GLY A 396 1.55 4.73 -5.06
C GLY A 396 1.01 5.01 -3.67
N GLN A 397 0.14 4.14 -3.19
CA GLN A 397 -0.56 4.28 -1.91
C GLN A 397 0.17 3.65 -0.71
N LEU A 398 1.44 3.24 -0.86
CA LEU A 398 2.28 2.87 0.28
C LEU A 398 2.74 4.11 1.04
N ASP A 399 3.19 3.93 2.27
CA ASP A 399 3.66 5.04 3.12
C ASP A 399 4.78 5.84 2.47
N GLY A 400 5.77 5.15 1.86
CA GLY A 400 6.82 5.78 1.06
C GLY A 400 6.29 6.53 -0.17
N GLY A 401 5.22 6.03 -0.79
CA GLY A 401 4.52 6.73 -1.85
C GLY A 401 3.88 8.03 -1.36
N HIS A 402 3.22 8.01 -0.19
CA HIS A 402 2.69 9.21 0.46
C HIS A 402 3.80 10.22 0.82
N ILE A 403 4.93 9.73 1.36
CA ILE A 403 6.10 10.56 1.68
C ILE A 403 6.63 11.26 0.42
N VAL A 404 6.91 10.51 -0.65
CA VAL A 404 7.46 11.06 -1.90
C VAL A 404 6.46 11.98 -2.61
N HIS A 405 5.16 11.65 -2.59
CA HIS A 405 4.11 12.53 -3.07
C HIS A 405 4.08 13.84 -2.28
N ALA A 406 4.15 13.79 -0.96
CA ALA A 406 4.16 14.97 -0.13
C ALA A 406 5.40 15.87 -0.38
N MET A 407 6.58 15.29 -0.59
CA MET A 407 7.84 16.01 -0.87
C MET A 407 7.86 16.64 -2.26
N TYR A 408 7.55 15.88 -3.30
CA TYR A 408 7.81 16.25 -4.70
C TYR A 408 6.54 16.50 -5.52
N GLY A 409 5.36 16.33 -4.94
CA GLY A 409 4.07 16.43 -5.62
C GLY A 409 3.63 15.11 -6.28
N GLN A 410 2.33 15.02 -6.55
CA GLN A 410 1.69 13.80 -7.05
C GLN A 410 2.33 13.25 -8.33
N ARG A 411 2.69 14.11 -9.29
CA ARG A 411 3.26 13.70 -10.58
C ARG A 411 4.67 13.14 -10.45
N THR A 412 5.54 13.91 -9.79
CA THR A 412 6.93 13.49 -9.56
C THR A 412 6.95 12.22 -8.72
N GLY A 413 6.11 12.15 -7.68
CA GLY A 413 5.93 10.94 -6.88
C GLY A 413 5.50 9.73 -7.71
N ALA A 414 4.56 9.90 -8.64
CA ALA A 414 4.15 8.82 -9.54
C ALA A 414 5.29 8.35 -10.46
N VAL A 415 6.10 9.27 -10.99
CA VAL A 415 7.29 8.92 -11.81
C VAL A 415 8.32 8.16 -10.99
N ILE A 416 8.64 8.65 -9.79
CA ILE A 416 9.57 7.98 -8.85
C ILE A 416 9.04 6.56 -8.53
N GLY A 417 7.74 6.42 -8.28
CA GLY A 417 7.12 5.12 -8.03
C GLY A 417 7.22 4.16 -9.20
N GLN A 418 7.09 4.62 -10.44
CA GLN A 418 7.29 3.78 -11.63
C GLN A 418 8.75 3.36 -11.79
N VAL A 419 9.69 4.28 -11.55
CA VAL A 419 11.13 3.95 -11.56
C VAL A 419 11.46 2.92 -10.50
N ALA A 420 10.96 3.09 -9.27
CA ALA A 420 11.15 2.12 -8.18
C ALA A 420 10.61 0.72 -8.55
N ARG A 421 9.41 0.62 -9.14
CA ARG A 421 8.85 -0.64 -9.63
C ARG A 421 9.74 -1.30 -10.68
N LEU A 422 10.20 -0.52 -11.65
CA LEU A 422 11.08 -1.01 -12.70
C LEU A 422 12.40 -1.53 -12.11
N LEU A 423 12.97 -0.82 -11.14
CA LEU A 423 14.20 -1.25 -10.46
C LEU A 423 13.99 -2.58 -9.72
N VAL A 424 12.89 -2.72 -8.96
CA VAL A 424 12.57 -3.99 -8.28
C VAL A 424 12.36 -5.11 -9.29
N LEU A 425 11.65 -4.85 -10.40
CA LEU A 425 11.46 -5.84 -11.47
C LEU A 425 12.78 -6.27 -12.12
N LEU A 426 13.72 -5.34 -12.33
CA LEU A 426 15.05 -5.65 -12.86
C LEU A 426 15.87 -6.47 -11.85
N LEU A 427 15.74 -6.17 -10.56
CA LEU A 427 16.42 -6.93 -9.50
C LEU A 427 15.92 -8.38 -9.41
N VAL A 428 14.69 -8.68 -9.82
CA VAL A 428 14.18 -10.07 -9.88
C VAL A 428 15.04 -10.97 -10.78
N PHE A 429 15.69 -10.43 -11.84
CA PHE A 429 16.55 -11.23 -12.70
C PHE A 429 17.84 -11.64 -12.01
N VAL A 430 18.25 -10.96 -10.93
CA VAL A 430 19.42 -11.28 -10.12
C VAL A 430 18.99 -12.03 -8.84
N HIS A 431 17.88 -11.62 -8.25
CA HIS A 431 17.33 -12.11 -6.99
C HIS A 431 15.86 -12.55 -7.19
N LEU A 432 15.68 -13.82 -7.55
CA LEU A 432 14.34 -14.37 -7.86
C LEU A 432 13.36 -14.27 -6.69
N GLU A 433 13.84 -14.28 -5.47
CA GLU A 433 13.08 -14.06 -4.24
C GLU A 433 12.32 -12.73 -4.18
N LEU A 434 12.78 -11.73 -4.92
CA LEU A 434 12.09 -10.44 -5.06
C LEU A 434 10.87 -10.50 -5.97
N LEU A 435 10.61 -11.64 -6.63
CA LEU A 435 9.48 -11.81 -7.54
C LEU A 435 8.14 -11.50 -6.86
N ILE A 436 7.93 -12.04 -5.66
CA ILE A 436 6.69 -11.79 -4.89
C ILE A 436 6.49 -10.30 -4.65
N TRP A 437 7.57 -9.59 -4.34
CA TRP A 437 7.55 -8.14 -4.11
C TRP A 437 7.26 -7.34 -5.38
N ALA A 438 7.93 -7.69 -6.48
CA ALA A 438 7.69 -7.07 -7.78
C ALA A 438 6.21 -7.17 -8.19
N VAL A 439 5.62 -8.33 -7.93
CA VAL A 439 4.21 -8.59 -8.21
C VAL A 439 3.30 -7.77 -7.35
N LEU A 440 3.52 -7.81 -6.04
CA LEU A 440 2.71 -7.08 -5.08
C LEU A 440 2.73 -5.58 -5.42
N LEU A 441 3.90 -5.02 -5.73
CA LEU A 441 4.06 -3.64 -6.17
C LEU A 441 3.34 -3.34 -7.50
N PHE A 442 3.23 -4.32 -8.40
CA PHE A 442 2.52 -4.14 -9.67
C PHE A 442 1.00 -3.93 -9.47
N PHE A 443 0.40 -4.59 -8.48
CA PHE A 443 -1.03 -4.46 -8.18
C PHE A 443 -1.40 -3.19 -7.39
N ILE A 444 -0.43 -2.52 -6.76
CA ILE A 444 -0.67 -1.26 -6.07
C ILE A 444 -0.94 -0.16 -7.11
N PRO A 445 -1.92 0.74 -6.93
CA PRO A 445 -2.13 1.88 -7.82
C PRO A 445 -0.84 2.70 -8.00
N ALA A 446 -0.58 3.14 -9.24
CA ALA A 446 0.66 3.88 -9.55
C ALA A 446 0.65 5.31 -9.00
N VAL A 447 -0.53 5.88 -8.86
CA VAL A 447 -0.75 7.27 -8.47
C VAL A 447 -1.45 7.28 -7.11
N ASP A 448 -0.91 8.08 -6.21
CA ASP A 448 -1.51 8.32 -4.91
C ASP A 448 -2.71 9.27 -5.01
N GLU A 449 -3.62 9.22 -4.02
CA GLU A 449 -4.76 10.14 -3.94
C GLU A 449 -4.29 11.54 -3.56
N PRO A 450 -4.75 12.60 -4.26
CA PRO A 450 -4.33 13.97 -3.95
C PRO A 450 -4.91 14.44 -2.62
N ALA A 451 -4.15 15.25 -1.89
CA ALA A 451 -4.66 15.99 -0.75
C ALA A 451 -5.63 17.10 -1.20
N LEU A 452 -6.47 17.60 -0.29
CA LEU A 452 -7.36 18.73 -0.60
C LEU A 452 -6.55 19.98 -0.98
N ASN A 453 -5.44 20.24 -0.32
CA ASN A 453 -4.44 21.22 -0.75
C ASN A 453 -3.14 20.50 -1.11
N ASP A 454 -2.99 20.21 -2.38
CA ASP A 454 -1.85 19.45 -2.93
C ASP A 454 -0.78 20.33 -3.61
N VAL A 455 -0.94 21.65 -3.53
CA VAL A 455 0.00 22.63 -4.11
C VAL A 455 0.96 23.19 -3.07
N SER A 456 0.54 23.30 -1.79
CA SER A 456 1.39 23.84 -0.73
C SER A 456 2.56 22.90 -0.42
N GLU A 457 3.78 23.42 -0.46
CA GLU A 457 5.02 22.69 -0.21
C GLU A 457 5.18 22.30 1.27
N LEU A 458 6.06 21.33 1.52
CA LEU A 458 6.48 20.93 2.85
C LEU A 458 7.46 21.96 3.45
N ASP A 459 7.81 21.75 4.69
CA ASP A 459 8.91 22.45 5.36
C ASP A 459 10.20 21.60 5.32
N ASP A 460 11.36 22.26 5.42
CA ASP A 460 12.69 21.66 5.35
C ASP A 460 12.87 20.48 6.34
N ARG A 461 12.23 20.54 7.52
CA ARG A 461 12.32 19.46 8.51
C ARG A 461 11.66 18.18 8.03
N ARG A 462 10.50 18.29 7.39
CA ARG A 462 9.79 17.14 6.82
C ARG A 462 10.52 16.58 5.64
N ASP A 463 11.09 17.44 4.79
CA ASP A 463 11.92 16.98 3.66
C ASP A 463 13.14 16.21 4.13
N MET A 464 13.84 16.69 5.18
CA MET A 464 14.96 15.96 5.80
C MET A 464 14.52 14.60 6.38
N LEU A 465 13.38 14.56 7.09
CA LEU A 465 12.84 13.31 7.64
C LEU A 465 12.44 12.33 6.52
N GLY A 466 11.89 12.82 5.42
CA GLY A 466 11.56 12.00 4.25
C GLY A 466 12.80 11.40 3.61
N LEU A 467 13.87 12.18 3.44
CA LEU A 467 15.16 11.69 2.95
C LEU A 467 15.76 10.64 3.88
N LEU A 468 15.67 10.84 5.22
CA LEU A 468 16.10 9.84 6.19
C LEU A 468 15.30 8.55 6.09
N ALA A 469 13.98 8.63 5.90
CA ALA A 469 13.12 7.45 5.71
C ALA A 469 13.49 6.68 4.42
N LEU A 470 13.74 7.38 3.32
CA LEU A 470 14.20 6.77 2.07
C LEU A 470 15.62 6.19 2.21
N THR A 471 16.51 6.85 2.95
CA THR A 471 17.85 6.30 3.27
C THR A 471 17.74 5.00 4.07
N LEU A 472 16.83 4.98 5.06
CA LEU A 472 16.56 3.79 5.85
C LEU A 472 16.04 2.63 4.98
N LEU A 473 15.15 2.91 4.03
CA LEU A 473 14.70 1.93 3.04
C LEU A 473 15.89 1.30 2.31
N VAL A 474 16.80 2.14 1.81
CA VAL A 474 18.02 1.68 1.11
C VAL A 474 18.88 0.79 2.03
N LEU A 475 19.07 1.19 3.29
CA LEU A 475 19.85 0.41 4.26
C LEU A 475 19.22 -0.95 4.59
N ILE A 476 17.89 -1.06 4.52
CA ILE A 476 17.19 -2.33 4.76
C ILE A 476 17.25 -3.24 3.52
N ILE A 477 17.12 -2.69 2.30
CA ILE A 477 16.99 -3.51 1.08
C ILE A 477 18.35 -3.89 0.51
N VAL A 478 19.34 -2.99 0.58
CA VAL A 478 20.63 -3.20 -0.08
C VAL A 478 21.48 -4.22 0.71
N PRO A 479 21.93 -5.31 0.07
CA PRO A 479 22.86 -6.25 0.69
C PRO A 479 24.16 -5.54 1.11
N ALA A 480 24.82 -6.03 2.16
CA ALA A 480 26.10 -5.49 2.58
C ALA A 480 27.15 -5.70 1.48
N PRO A 481 27.79 -4.63 0.94
CA PRO A 481 28.84 -4.78 -0.06
C PRO A 481 29.97 -5.67 0.46
N GLY A 482 30.54 -6.54 -0.40
CA GLY A 482 31.54 -7.49 0.01
C GLY A 482 32.79 -6.89 0.71
N ILE A 483 33.14 -5.63 0.38
CA ILE A 483 34.17 -4.88 1.09
C ILE A 483 33.74 -4.60 2.53
N LEU A 484 32.52 -4.16 2.72
CA LEU A 484 31.98 -3.83 4.04
C LEU A 484 31.72 -5.11 4.86
N ALA A 485 31.20 -6.16 4.23
CA ALA A 485 31.04 -7.47 4.86
C ALA A 485 32.37 -7.99 5.44
N ARG A 486 33.50 -7.91 4.68
CA ARG A 486 34.82 -8.30 5.16
C ARG A 486 35.37 -7.41 6.29
N VAL A 487 34.91 -6.18 6.40
CA VAL A 487 35.30 -5.27 7.49
C VAL A 487 34.45 -5.52 8.74
N LEU A 488 33.20 -5.89 8.54
CA LEU A 488 32.28 -6.16 9.64
C LEU A 488 32.49 -7.56 10.23
N PHE A 489 32.67 -8.56 9.39
CA PHE A 489 32.75 -9.99 9.75
C PHE A 489 34.13 -10.55 9.46
#